data_371552f0f3ce4d289e8cb9968309a249
#
_entry.id   371552f0f3ce4d289e8cb9968309a249
#
_cell.length_a   1.000
_cell.length_b   1.000
_cell.length_c   1.000
_cell.angle_alpha   90.00
_cell.angle_beta   90.00
_cell.angle_gamma   90.00
#
_symmetry.space_group_name_H-M   'P 1'
#
loop_
_entity.id
_entity.type
_entity.pdbx_description
1 polymer ?
#
loop_
_entity_poly.entity_id
_entity_poly.type
_entity_poly.pdbx_seq_one_letter_code
_entity_poly.pdbx_strand_id
1 'polypeptide(L)'
;MINKKIFFKGYKSILAHDSPAIALGCCFIAIGALLKNLGFNIQESIFSTMLTYALPGSLVMAESLLVGASLLNIILAVWFVNARLYPMAVSLFPLMMHKNQPKWKYYFSCHFIAVSAWLIMKSNYKSIPKEQRIDYWIGIGSATWSVAVVGTFIGFYFSEFLNKEIMMGLAILNPIYFLCMMVGASKTIQITLSVLLGAILGPIFYFFSPEWSILLGGVAGGTAAYLIGEINVS
;
A
#
# COMPACT_ATOMS: atom_id res chain seq x y z
N MET A 1 -22.20 7.36 -15.29
CA MET A 1 -20.96 7.44 -16.09
C MET A 1 -19.83 8.03 -15.24
N ILE A 2 -18.57 7.70 -15.55
CA ILE A 2 -17.38 8.30 -14.90
C ILE A 2 -17.13 9.67 -15.56
N ASN A 3 -16.94 10.72 -14.76
CA ASN A 3 -16.57 12.03 -15.28
C ASN A 3 -15.11 12.02 -15.73
N LYS A 4 -14.88 11.93 -17.04
CA LYS A 4 -13.55 11.82 -17.65
C LYS A 4 -12.57 12.91 -17.20
N LYS A 5 -13.03 14.19 -17.12
CA LYS A 5 -12.18 15.32 -16.71
C LYS A 5 -11.64 15.14 -15.28
N ILE A 6 -12.51 14.70 -14.38
CA ILE A 6 -12.15 14.49 -12.96
C ILE A 6 -11.29 13.22 -12.80
N PHE A 7 -11.60 12.16 -13.54
CA PHE A 7 -10.78 10.96 -13.60
C PHE A 7 -9.34 11.30 -14.03
N PHE A 8 -9.17 12.03 -15.14
CA PHE A 8 -7.84 12.42 -15.60
C PHE A 8 -7.12 13.38 -14.63
N LYS A 9 -7.87 14.22 -13.90
CA LYS A 9 -7.29 15.03 -12.83
C LYS A 9 -6.72 14.15 -11.72
N GLY A 10 -7.45 13.11 -11.30
CA GLY A 10 -6.97 12.11 -10.34
C GLY A 10 -5.76 11.32 -10.89
N TYR A 11 -5.84 10.89 -12.13
CA TYR A 11 -4.75 10.15 -12.78
C TYR A 11 -3.45 10.99 -12.83
N LYS A 12 -3.54 12.25 -13.19
CA LYS A 12 -2.38 13.17 -13.25
C LYS A 12 -1.84 13.56 -11.88
N SER A 13 -2.64 13.47 -10.81
CA SER A 13 -2.15 13.80 -9.45
C SER A 13 -1.03 12.90 -8.96
N ILE A 14 -0.88 11.73 -9.56
CA ILE A 14 0.23 10.79 -9.33
C ILE A 14 1.56 11.31 -9.88
N LEU A 15 1.52 12.19 -10.88
CA LEU A 15 2.73 12.76 -11.51
C LEU A 15 3.18 14.06 -10.82
N ALA A 16 2.52 14.48 -9.74
CA ALA A 16 2.95 15.63 -8.94
C ALA A 16 4.32 15.38 -8.29
N HIS A 17 5.08 16.44 -8.03
CA HIS A 17 6.47 16.37 -7.53
C HIS A 17 6.63 15.57 -6.23
N ASP A 18 5.60 15.56 -5.37
CA ASP A 18 5.60 14.86 -4.08
C ASP A 18 4.88 13.50 -4.15
N SER A 19 4.80 12.90 -5.33
CA SER A 19 4.01 11.69 -5.54
C SER A 19 4.77 10.43 -5.09
N PRO A 20 4.09 9.49 -4.42
CA PRO A 20 4.64 8.18 -4.09
C PRO A 20 4.86 7.27 -5.32
N ALA A 21 4.53 7.72 -6.52
CA ALA A 21 4.54 6.89 -7.72
C ALA A 21 5.93 6.34 -8.06
N ILE A 22 6.98 7.14 -7.87
CA ILE A 22 8.36 6.71 -8.15
C ILE A 22 8.75 5.59 -7.19
N ALA A 23 8.58 5.81 -5.89
CA ALA A 23 8.89 4.79 -4.88
C ALA A 23 8.07 3.50 -5.10
N LEU A 24 6.78 3.64 -5.41
CA LEU A 24 5.90 2.52 -5.76
C LEU A 24 6.43 1.77 -7.00
N GLY A 25 6.78 2.47 -8.06
CA GLY A 25 7.32 1.90 -9.29
C GLY A 25 8.61 1.12 -9.05
N CYS A 26 9.56 1.70 -8.32
CA CYS A 26 10.81 1.03 -7.95
C CYS A 26 10.58 -0.27 -7.18
N CYS A 27 9.63 -0.27 -6.24
CA CYS A 27 9.30 -1.49 -5.50
C CYS A 27 8.68 -2.57 -6.38
N PHE A 28 7.81 -2.21 -7.32
CA PHE A 28 7.24 -3.18 -8.26
C PHE A 28 8.24 -3.66 -9.32
N ILE A 29 9.28 -2.88 -9.62
CA ILE A 29 10.44 -3.37 -10.39
C ILE A 29 11.15 -4.49 -9.60
N ALA A 30 11.41 -4.29 -8.30
CA ALA A 30 12.00 -5.33 -7.47
C ALA A 30 11.10 -6.59 -7.38
N ILE A 31 9.78 -6.42 -7.24
CA ILE A 31 8.81 -7.54 -7.25
C ILE A 31 8.84 -8.29 -8.58
N GLY A 32 8.86 -7.60 -9.71
CA GLY A 32 8.91 -8.23 -11.03
C GLY A 32 10.15 -9.10 -11.22
N ALA A 33 11.31 -8.61 -10.79
CA ALA A 33 12.56 -9.37 -10.79
C ALA A 33 12.51 -10.57 -9.83
N LEU A 34 11.94 -10.39 -8.65
CA LEU A 34 11.77 -11.45 -7.66
C LEU A 34 10.87 -12.58 -8.19
N LEU A 35 9.72 -12.25 -8.78
CA LEU A 35 8.81 -13.25 -9.34
C LEU A 35 9.46 -14.06 -10.47
N LYS A 36 10.24 -13.43 -11.35
CA LYS A 36 11.03 -14.15 -12.37
C LYS A 36 12.01 -15.11 -11.73
N ASN A 37 12.72 -14.70 -10.69
CA ASN A 37 13.69 -15.56 -9.99
C ASN A 37 13.02 -16.74 -9.26
N LEU A 38 11.74 -16.61 -8.92
CA LEU A 38 10.87 -17.68 -8.40
C LEU A 38 10.35 -18.64 -9.48
N GLY A 39 10.68 -18.40 -10.76
CA GLY A 39 10.25 -19.25 -11.87
C GLY A 39 8.88 -18.88 -12.47
N PHE A 40 8.27 -17.76 -12.06
CA PHE A 40 7.03 -17.28 -12.68
C PHE A 40 7.30 -16.85 -14.11
N ASN A 41 6.36 -17.12 -15.02
CA ASN A 41 6.36 -16.52 -16.33
C ASN A 41 5.84 -15.07 -16.28
N ILE A 42 6.01 -14.30 -17.39
CA ILE A 42 5.60 -12.89 -17.43
C ILE A 42 4.09 -12.70 -17.21
N GLN A 43 3.27 -13.61 -17.73
CA GLN A 43 1.82 -13.53 -17.60
C GLN A 43 1.39 -13.75 -16.14
N GLU A 44 1.95 -14.75 -15.49
CA GLU A 44 1.73 -15.03 -14.06
C GLU A 44 2.18 -13.86 -13.18
N SER A 45 3.34 -13.28 -13.47
CA SER A 45 3.88 -12.14 -12.71
C SER A 45 2.98 -10.90 -12.82
N ILE A 46 2.55 -10.56 -14.04
CA ILE A 46 1.63 -9.45 -14.27
C ILE A 46 0.28 -9.73 -13.63
N PHE A 47 -0.29 -10.92 -13.83
CA PHE A 47 -1.59 -11.30 -13.28
C PHE A 47 -1.58 -11.29 -11.74
N SER A 48 -0.50 -11.78 -11.12
CA SER A 48 -0.29 -11.70 -9.68
C SER A 48 -0.30 -10.24 -9.19
N THR A 49 0.45 -9.34 -9.86
CA THR A 49 0.47 -7.92 -9.52
C THR A 49 -0.89 -7.26 -9.71
N MET A 50 -1.60 -7.59 -10.79
CA MET A 50 -2.93 -7.05 -11.07
C MET A 50 -3.96 -7.42 -10.00
N LEU A 51 -3.88 -8.65 -9.48
CA LEU A 51 -4.82 -9.16 -8.46
C LEU A 51 -4.43 -8.74 -7.04
N THR A 52 -3.16 -8.91 -6.68
CA THR A 52 -2.72 -8.69 -5.29
C THR A 52 -2.57 -7.21 -4.98
N TYR A 53 -2.02 -6.43 -5.89
CA TYR A 53 -1.80 -4.97 -5.80
C TYR A 53 -1.45 -4.46 -4.39
N ALA A 54 -0.68 -5.23 -3.65
CA ALA A 54 -0.24 -4.89 -2.29
C ALA A 54 1.20 -5.36 -2.09
N LEU A 55 2.15 -4.43 -2.03
CA LEU A 55 3.58 -4.73 -1.90
C LEU A 55 3.91 -5.74 -0.80
N PRO A 56 3.47 -5.55 0.46
CA PRO A 56 3.80 -6.53 1.50
C PRO A 56 3.13 -7.88 1.29
N GLY A 57 1.92 -7.90 0.74
CA GLY A 57 1.26 -9.16 0.38
C GLY A 57 2.01 -9.92 -0.71
N SER A 58 2.54 -9.21 -1.72
CA SER A 58 3.35 -9.83 -2.78
C SER A 58 4.68 -10.35 -2.26
N LEU A 59 5.33 -9.63 -1.33
CA LEU A 59 6.58 -10.07 -0.70
C LEU A 59 6.36 -11.33 0.16
N VAL A 60 5.35 -11.31 1.04
CA VAL A 60 5.00 -12.46 1.89
C VAL A 60 4.61 -13.67 1.06
N MET A 61 3.89 -13.49 -0.05
CA MET A 61 3.60 -14.56 -0.99
C MET A 61 4.88 -15.15 -1.57
N ALA A 62 5.79 -14.29 -2.05
CA ALA A 62 7.05 -14.71 -2.64
C ALA A 62 7.95 -15.45 -1.62
N GLU A 63 8.09 -14.92 -0.42
CA GLU A 63 8.86 -15.55 0.67
C GLU A 63 8.26 -16.91 1.08
N SER A 64 6.94 -16.99 1.21
CA SER A 64 6.23 -18.22 1.55
C SER A 64 6.40 -19.31 0.47
N LEU A 65 6.43 -18.92 -0.80
CA LEU A 65 6.71 -19.82 -1.93
C LEU A 65 8.15 -20.32 -1.89
N LEU A 66 9.13 -19.45 -1.57
CA LEU A 66 10.54 -19.82 -1.47
C LEU A 66 10.79 -20.89 -0.39
N VAL A 67 10.11 -20.83 0.74
CA VAL A 67 10.23 -21.81 1.81
C VAL A 67 9.35 -23.05 1.62
N GLY A 68 8.61 -23.14 0.51
CA GLY A 68 7.73 -24.27 0.20
C GLY A 68 6.50 -24.37 1.12
N ALA A 69 5.99 -23.23 1.61
CA ALA A 69 4.80 -23.20 2.47
C ALA A 69 3.55 -23.77 1.77
N SER A 70 2.65 -24.37 2.55
CA SER A 70 1.38 -24.87 2.00
C SER A 70 0.52 -23.74 1.46
N LEU A 71 -0.32 -24.02 0.45
CA LEU A 71 -1.21 -23.03 -0.16
C LEU A 71 -2.10 -22.32 0.89
N LEU A 72 -2.59 -23.06 1.88
CA LEU A 72 -3.40 -22.51 2.97
C LEU A 72 -2.60 -21.49 3.79
N ASN A 73 -1.35 -21.80 4.15
CA ASN A 73 -0.49 -20.89 4.90
C ASN A 73 -0.19 -19.62 4.10
N ILE A 74 0.06 -19.75 2.79
CA ILE A 74 0.27 -18.59 1.89
C ILE A 74 -0.97 -17.69 1.87
N ILE A 75 -2.16 -18.27 1.69
CA ILE A 75 -3.42 -17.51 1.67
C ILE A 75 -3.63 -16.78 3.00
N LEU A 76 -3.45 -17.45 4.13
CA LEU A 76 -3.63 -16.85 5.45
C LEU A 76 -2.61 -15.74 5.71
N ALA A 77 -1.32 -15.98 5.42
CA ALA A 77 -0.27 -14.99 5.62
C ALA A 77 -0.51 -13.71 4.79
N VAL A 78 -0.83 -13.87 3.50
CA VAL A 78 -1.15 -12.74 2.60
C VAL A 78 -2.42 -12.01 3.07
N TRP A 79 -3.45 -12.73 3.50
CA TRP A 79 -4.67 -12.14 4.02
C TRP A 79 -4.43 -11.30 5.27
N PHE A 80 -3.68 -11.84 6.24
CA PHE A 80 -3.35 -11.14 7.48
C PHE A 80 -2.53 -9.87 7.23
N VAL A 81 -1.49 -9.94 6.39
CA VAL A 81 -0.67 -8.78 6.07
C VAL A 81 -1.48 -7.69 5.37
N ASN A 82 -2.46 -8.07 4.55
CA ASN A 82 -3.34 -7.13 3.86
C ASN A 82 -4.53 -6.66 4.71
N ALA A 83 -4.82 -7.25 5.87
CA ALA A 83 -5.90 -6.83 6.76
C ALA A 83 -5.80 -5.35 7.17
N ARG A 84 -4.59 -4.77 7.18
CA ARG A 84 -4.33 -3.34 7.39
C ARG A 84 -5.05 -2.41 6.39
N LEU A 85 -5.42 -2.92 5.21
CA LEU A 85 -6.16 -2.14 4.21
C LEU A 85 -7.61 -1.87 4.63
N TYR A 86 -8.16 -2.71 5.53
CA TYR A 86 -9.53 -2.55 6.03
C TYR A 86 -9.76 -1.22 6.78
N PRO A 87 -8.97 -0.84 7.81
CA PRO A 87 -9.14 0.46 8.46
C PRO A 87 -8.90 1.63 7.52
N MET A 88 -8.06 1.48 6.50
CA MET A 88 -7.89 2.50 5.45
C MET A 88 -9.17 2.68 4.63
N ALA A 89 -9.82 1.59 4.25
CA ALA A 89 -11.12 1.62 3.57
C ALA A 89 -12.18 2.31 4.43
N VAL A 90 -12.32 1.89 5.69
CA VAL A 90 -13.31 2.45 6.64
C VAL A 90 -13.09 3.95 6.84
N SER A 91 -11.85 4.43 6.88
CA SER A 91 -11.54 5.85 7.05
C SER A 91 -11.74 6.69 5.78
N LEU A 92 -11.67 6.07 4.59
CA LEU A 92 -11.68 6.77 3.31
C LEU A 92 -13.06 6.82 2.65
N PHE A 93 -13.78 5.69 2.60
CA PHE A 93 -15.04 5.60 1.87
C PHE A 93 -16.11 6.59 2.34
N PRO A 94 -16.32 6.86 3.65
CA PRO A 94 -17.28 7.85 4.12
C PRO A 94 -17.02 9.27 3.56
N LEU A 95 -15.75 9.60 3.29
CA LEU A 95 -15.36 10.90 2.72
C LEU A 95 -15.77 11.04 1.24
N MET A 96 -15.93 9.91 0.55
CA MET A 96 -16.23 9.84 -0.89
C MET A 96 -17.69 9.50 -1.17
N MET A 97 -18.41 8.87 -0.21
CA MET A 97 -19.78 8.44 -0.41
C MET A 97 -20.71 9.63 -0.70
N HIS A 98 -21.50 9.49 -1.78
CA HIS A 98 -22.52 10.45 -2.17
C HIS A 98 -23.77 9.74 -2.70
N LYS A 99 -24.98 10.27 -2.37
CA LYS A 99 -26.26 9.62 -2.69
C LYS A 99 -26.49 9.39 -4.19
N ASN A 100 -25.99 10.30 -5.03
CA ASN A 100 -26.17 10.27 -6.48
C ASN A 100 -25.15 9.38 -7.21
N GLN A 101 -24.23 8.73 -6.50
CA GLN A 101 -23.25 7.84 -7.10
C GLN A 101 -23.66 6.36 -6.96
N PRO A 102 -23.53 5.56 -8.01
CA PRO A 102 -23.93 4.16 -7.97
C PRO A 102 -22.98 3.35 -7.08
N LYS A 103 -23.55 2.45 -6.28
CA LYS A 103 -22.82 1.63 -5.30
C LYS A 103 -21.70 0.78 -5.93
N TRP A 104 -21.87 0.28 -7.15
CA TRP A 104 -20.87 -0.55 -7.81
C TRP A 104 -19.51 0.14 -7.98
N LYS A 105 -19.48 1.48 -8.14
CA LYS A 105 -18.21 2.23 -8.22
C LYS A 105 -17.38 2.08 -6.94
N TYR A 106 -18.04 2.05 -5.78
CA TYR A 106 -17.35 1.89 -4.49
C TYR A 106 -16.79 0.48 -4.35
N TYR A 107 -17.59 -0.55 -4.68
CA TYR A 107 -17.11 -1.95 -4.63
C TYR A 107 -15.95 -2.18 -5.58
N PHE A 108 -16.06 -1.76 -6.83
CA PHE A 108 -14.98 -1.88 -7.81
C PHE A 108 -13.72 -1.12 -7.35
N SER A 109 -13.88 0.07 -6.79
CA SER A 109 -12.76 0.91 -6.39
C SER A 109 -12.09 0.48 -5.09
N CYS A 110 -12.64 -0.50 -4.34
CA CYS A 110 -11.96 -1.13 -3.21
C CYS A 110 -10.63 -1.77 -3.63
N HIS A 111 -10.55 -2.30 -4.84
CA HIS A 111 -9.32 -2.87 -5.37
C HIS A 111 -8.15 -1.87 -5.42
N PHE A 112 -8.43 -0.59 -5.56
CA PHE A 112 -7.42 0.46 -5.62
C PHE A 112 -6.93 0.97 -4.27
N ILE A 113 -7.33 0.32 -3.16
CA ILE A 113 -6.87 0.72 -1.83
C ILE A 113 -5.41 0.32 -1.67
N ALA A 114 -4.56 1.33 -1.72
CA ALA A 114 -3.13 1.24 -1.41
C ALA A 114 -2.76 2.47 -0.60
N VAL A 115 -1.71 2.38 0.21
CA VAL A 115 -1.28 3.48 1.11
C VAL A 115 -1.01 4.76 0.32
N SER A 116 -0.33 4.64 -0.83
CA SER A 116 -0.04 5.75 -1.73
C SER A 116 -1.30 6.44 -2.25
N ALA A 117 -2.25 5.66 -2.79
CA ALA A 117 -3.51 6.18 -3.30
C ALA A 117 -4.34 6.82 -2.18
N TRP A 118 -4.40 6.18 -1.01
CA TRP A 118 -5.09 6.67 0.17
C TRP A 118 -4.54 8.02 0.64
N LEU A 119 -3.22 8.19 0.71
CA LEU A 119 -2.57 9.44 1.10
C LEU A 119 -2.90 10.58 0.13
N ILE A 120 -2.79 10.34 -1.18
CA ILE A 120 -3.13 11.34 -2.20
C ILE A 120 -4.59 11.76 -2.09
N MET A 121 -5.50 10.81 -1.90
CA MET A 121 -6.91 11.14 -1.73
C MET A 121 -7.17 11.92 -0.45
N LYS A 122 -6.56 11.52 0.67
CA LYS A 122 -6.69 12.22 1.96
C LYS A 122 -6.13 13.65 1.94
N SER A 123 -5.08 13.92 1.19
CA SER A 123 -4.54 15.29 1.05
C SER A 123 -5.42 16.18 0.15
N ASN A 124 -6.08 15.59 -0.85
CA ASN A 124 -6.80 16.36 -1.88
C ASN A 124 -8.33 16.39 -1.74
N TYR A 125 -8.96 15.54 -0.90
CA TYR A 125 -10.42 15.37 -0.88
C TYR A 125 -11.20 16.66 -0.57
N LYS A 126 -10.63 17.59 0.21
CA LYS A 126 -11.26 18.88 0.55
C LYS A 126 -11.39 19.81 -0.66
N SER A 127 -10.46 19.73 -1.61
CA SER A 127 -10.45 20.55 -2.83
C SER A 127 -11.37 20.02 -3.93
N ILE A 128 -12.00 18.84 -3.71
CA ILE A 128 -12.83 18.16 -4.71
C ILE A 128 -14.28 18.09 -4.21
N PRO A 129 -15.26 18.52 -5.01
CA PRO A 129 -16.69 18.40 -4.69
C PRO A 129 -17.03 16.93 -4.35
N LYS A 130 -17.85 16.72 -3.32
CA LYS A 130 -18.14 15.38 -2.78
C LYS A 130 -18.70 14.42 -3.84
N GLU A 131 -19.48 14.93 -4.78
CA GLU A 131 -20.07 14.17 -5.90
C GLU A 131 -19.02 13.61 -6.87
N GLN A 132 -17.85 14.26 -6.97
CA GLN A 132 -16.79 13.94 -7.94
C GLN A 132 -15.65 13.15 -7.32
N ARG A 133 -15.65 12.96 -6.00
CA ARG A 133 -14.54 12.32 -5.27
C ARG A 133 -14.29 10.88 -5.69
N ILE A 134 -15.36 10.12 -5.95
CA ILE A 134 -15.22 8.73 -6.40
C ILE A 134 -14.57 8.62 -7.78
N ASP A 135 -14.90 9.51 -8.73
CA ASP A 135 -14.30 9.49 -10.06
C ASP A 135 -12.82 9.93 -10.00
N TYR A 136 -12.49 10.87 -9.12
CA TYR A 136 -11.11 11.27 -8.83
C TYR A 136 -10.32 10.13 -8.19
N TRP A 137 -10.91 9.42 -7.22
CA TRP A 137 -10.33 8.24 -6.57
C TRP A 137 -10.03 7.13 -7.56
N ILE A 138 -10.97 6.79 -8.45
CA ILE A 138 -10.75 5.79 -9.50
C ILE A 138 -9.59 6.22 -10.41
N GLY A 139 -9.45 7.52 -10.70
CA GLY A 139 -8.31 8.06 -11.46
C GLY A 139 -6.98 7.84 -10.76
N ILE A 140 -6.87 8.17 -9.46
CA ILE A 140 -5.67 7.92 -8.65
C ILE A 140 -5.34 6.41 -8.66
N GLY A 141 -6.33 5.59 -8.31
CA GLY A 141 -6.16 4.15 -8.19
C GLY A 141 -5.72 3.49 -9.50
N SER A 142 -6.34 3.88 -10.62
CA SER A 142 -5.93 3.38 -11.94
C SER A 142 -4.50 3.78 -12.30
N ALA A 143 -4.06 4.98 -11.93
CA ALA A 143 -2.70 5.43 -12.21
C ALA A 143 -1.67 4.69 -11.37
N THR A 144 -1.89 4.55 -10.05
CA THR A 144 -0.98 3.80 -9.17
C THR A 144 -0.92 2.32 -9.55
N TRP A 145 -2.06 1.74 -9.91
CA TRP A 145 -2.14 0.37 -10.40
C TRP A 145 -1.37 0.18 -11.72
N SER A 146 -1.50 1.13 -12.66
CA SER A 146 -0.73 1.10 -13.91
C SER A 146 0.77 1.18 -13.66
N VAL A 147 1.22 2.03 -12.72
CA VAL A 147 2.63 2.13 -12.31
C VAL A 147 3.13 0.79 -11.75
N ALA A 148 2.33 0.12 -10.94
CA ALA A 148 2.67 -1.19 -10.38
C ALA A 148 2.85 -2.25 -11.48
N VAL A 149 1.90 -2.35 -12.42
CA VAL A 149 1.95 -3.31 -13.52
C VAL A 149 3.15 -3.04 -14.44
N VAL A 150 3.37 -1.78 -14.82
CA VAL A 150 4.52 -1.38 -15.63
C VAL A 150 5.83 -1.65 -14.89
N GLY A 151 5.90 -1.36 -13.58
CA GLY A 151 7.06 -1.67 -12.74
C GLY A 151 7.38 -3.16 -12.74
N THR A 152 6.38 -4.02 -12.52
CA THR A 152 6.55 -5.48 -12.58
C THR A 152 7.03 -5.95 -13.94
N PHE A 153 6.47 -5.42 -15.04
CA PHE A 153 6.90 -5.73 -16.39
C PHE A 153 8.38 -5.38 -16.60
N ILE A 154 8.78 -4.16 -16.26
CA ILE A 154 10.17 -3.71 -16.36
C ILE A 154 11.08 -4.61 -15.52
N GLY A 155 10.75 -4.84 -14.26
CA GLY A 155 11.55 -5.66 -13.34
C GLY A 155 11.73 -7.09 -13.83
N PHE A 156 10.68 -7.69 -14.41
CA PHE A 156 10.74 -9.03 -14.96
C PHE A 156 11.77 -9.14 -16.11
N TYR A 157 11.74 -8.20 -17.06
CA TYR A 157 12.65 -8.24 -18.21
C TYR A 157 14.09 -7.79 -17.86
N PHE A 158 14.23 -6.87 -16.93
CA PHE A 158 15.54 -6.36 -16.50
C PHE A 158 16.11 -7.11 -15.28
N SER A 159 15.51 -8.22 -14.87
CA SER A 159 15.94 -8.99 -13.68
C SER A 159 17.41 -9.44 -13.74
N GLU A 160 17.94 -9.71 -14.93
CA GLU A 160 19.33 -10.12 -15.11
C GLU A 160 20.35 -9.00 -14.82
N PHE A 161 19.92 -7.75 -14.92
CA PHE A 161 20.72 -6.57 -14.59
C PHE A 161 20.53 -6.11 -13.14
N LEU A 162 19.54 -6.67 -12.44
CA LEU A 162 19.22 -6.34 -11.06
C LEU A 162 19.86 -7.37 -10.12
N ASN A 163 21.08 -7.08 -9.67
CA ASN A 163 21.68 -7.88 -8.63
C ASN A 163 20.91 -7.74 -7.30
N LYS A 164 21.24 -8.62 -6.32
CA LYS A 164 20.53 -8.68 -5.05
C LYS A 164 20.56 -7.34 -4.29
N GLU A 165 21.68 -6.63 -4.34
CA GLU A 165 21.85 -5.35 -3.66
C GLU A 165 20.95 -4.27 -4.24
N ILE A 166 20.84 -4.20 -5.59
CA ILE A 166 19.95 -3.27 -6.27
C ILE A 166 18.49 -3.58 -5.94
N MET A 167 18.10 -4.85 -5.98
CA MET A 167 16.72 -5.26 -5.62
C MET A 167 16.36 -4.90 -4.18
N MET A 168 17.26 -5.12 -3.23
CA MET A 168 17.06 -4.72 -1.83
C MET A 168 16.95 -3.19 -1.71
N GLY A 169 17.81 -2.44 -2.39
CA GLY A 169 17.76 -0.97 -2.42
C GLY A 169 16.41 -0.45 -2.95
N LEU A 170 15.92 -1.00 -4.05
CA LEU A 170 14.61 -0.64 -4.63
C LEU A 170 13.44 -0.98 -3.69
N ALA A 171 13.50 -2.12 -3.01
CA ALA A 171 12.46 -2.53 -2.07
C ALA A 171 12.41 -1.62 -0.83
N ILE A 172 13.56 -1.13 -0.34
CA ILE A 172 13.66 -0.26 0.84
C ILE A 172 13.17 1.17 0.55
N LEU A 173 13.18 1.63 -0.69
CA LEU A 173 12.70 2.98 -1.04
C LEU A 173 11.26 3.25 -0.57
N ASN A 174 10.38 2.25 -0.63
CA ASN A 174 8.99 2.42 -0.23
C ASN A 174 8.80 2.61 1.28
N PRO A 175 9.36 1.78 2.17
CA PRO A 175 9.37 2.04 3.61
C PRO A 175 9.96 3.40 3.97
N ILE A 176 11.10 3.79 3.37
CA ILE A 176 11.72 5.10 3.61
C ILE A 176 10.77 6.22 3.20
N TYR A 177 10.16 6.14 2.02
CA TYR A 177 9.20 7.13 1.57
C TYR A 177 8.04 7.28 2.56
N PHE A 178 7.48 6.16 3.05
CA PHE A 178 6.39 6.22 4.03
C PHE A 178 6.82 6.76 5.38
N LEU A 179 8.02 6.45 5.84
CA LEU A 179 8.58 7.05 7.06
C LEU A 179 8.71 8.57 6.92
N CYS A 180 9.26 9.06 5.81
CA CYS A 180 9.35 10.50 5.53
C CYS A 180 7.97 11.16 5.51
N MET A 181 6.98 10.52 4.86
CA MET A 181 5.61 11.03 4.84
C MET A 181 4.95 11.04 6.22
N MET A 182 5.17 10.01 7.03
CA MET A 182 4.64 9.94 8.39
C MET A 182 5.23 11.02 9.29
N VAL A 183 6.54 11.27 9.19
CA VAL A 183 7.21 12.36 9.91
C VAL A 183 6.65 13.72 9.48
N GLY A 184 6.46 13.94 8.18
CA GLY A 184 5.87 15.18 7.66
C GLY A 184 4.38 15.37 8.02
N ALA A 185 3.64 14.29 8.21
CA ALA A 185 2.22 14.30 8.60
C ALA A 185 1.99 14.33 10.11
N SER A 186 3.01 14.07 10.94
CA SER A 186 2.91 13.98 12.39
C SER A 186 2.75 15.35 13.04
N LYS A 187 1.53 15.89 12.94
CA LYS A 187 1.10 17.10 13.64
C LYS A 187 0.54 16.82 15.04
N THR A 188 0.40 15.57 15.42
CA THR A 188 -0.15 15.15 16.70
C THR A 188 0.80 14.18 17.39
N ILE A 189 0.88 14.29 18.73
CA ILE A 189 1.73 13.43 19.55
C ILE A 189 1.37 11.95 19.41
N GLN A 190 0.07 11.64 19.19
CA GLN A 190 -0.41 10.28 18.99
C GLN A 190 0.21 9.62 17.75
N ILE A 191 0.34 10.35 16.64
CA ILE A 191 0.92 9.80 15.41
C ILE A 191 2.41 9.52 15.64
N THR A 192 3.14 10.45 16.27
CA THR A 192 4.57 10.28 16.57
C THR A 192 4.80 9.08 17.50
N LEU A 193 4.00 8.97 18.57
CA LEU A 193 4.07 7.84 19.49
C LEU A 193 3.72 6.51 18.81
N SER A 194 2.72 6.47 17.92
CA SER A 194 2.38 5.25 17.17
C SER A 194 3.54 4.77 16.31
N VAL A 195 4.27 5.69 15.66
CA VAL A 195 5.44 5.34 14.84
C VAL A 195 6.58 4.81 15.72
N LEU A 196 6.89 5.50 16.81
CA LEU A 196 7.98 5.10 17.73
C LEU A 196 7.67 3.76 18.39
N LEU A 197 6.46 3.59 18.92
CA LEU A 197 6.06 2.33 19.56
C LEU A 197 6.00 1.19 18.57
N GLY A 198 5.50 1.42 17.35
CA GLY A 198 5.51 0.42 16.29
C GLY A 198 6.92 0.00 15.88
N ALA A 199 7.86 0.96 15.79
CA ALA A 199 9.26 0.70 15.45
C ALA A 199 9.99 -0.11 16.55
N ILE A 200 9.58 0.01 17.81
CA ILE A 200 10.14 -0.74 18.94
C ILE A 200 9.46 -2.10 19.07
N LEU A 201 8.12 -2.12 19.10
CA LEU A 201 7.34 -3.34 19.34
C LEU A 201 7.39 -4.32 18.17
N GLY A 202 7.50 -3.83 16.92
CA GLY A 202 7.62 -4.70 15.75
C GLY A 202 8.80 -5.67 15.85
N PRO A 203 10.05 -5.21 16.01
CA PRO A 203 11.20 -6.09 16.23
C PRO A 203 11.08 -6.97 17.47
N ILE A 204 10.51 -6.46 18.58
CA ILE A 204 10.31 -7.27 19.78
C ILE A 204 9.38 -8.45 19.49
N PHE A 205 8.23 -8.21 18.87
CA PHE A 205 7.31 -9.29 18.49
C PHE A 205 7.89 -10.22 17.44
N TYR A 206 8.80 -9.75 16.59
CA TYR A 206 9.49 -10.60 15.62
C TYR A 206 10.30 -11.71 16.28
N PHE A 207 10.93 -11.46 17.43
CA PHE A 207 11.64 -12.49 18.19
C PHE A 207 10.73 -13.60 18.74
N PHE A 208 9.45 -13.27 19.02
CA PHE A 208 8.49 -14.24 19.57
C PHE A 208 7.68 -14.93 18.50
N SER A 209 7.30 -14.20 17.46
CA SER A 209 6.44 -14.70 16.36
C SER A 209 6.66 -13.87 15.10
N PRO A 210 7.60 -14.28 14.21
CA PRO A 210 7.91 -13.54 12.98
C PRO A 210 6.66 -13.26 12.11
N GLU A 211 5.77 -14.26 12.00
CA GLU A 211 4.56 -14.19 11.16
C GLU A 211 3.55 -13.15 11.65
N TRP A 212 3.47 -12.92 12.97
CA TRP A 212 2.49 -12.03 13.60
C TRP A 212 3.08 -10.68 14.02
N SER A 213 4.39 -10.49 13.88
CA SER A 213 5.11 -9.32 14.40
C SER A 213 4.58 -8.00 13.90
N ILE A 214 4.26 -7.90 12.61
CA ILE A 214 3.75 -6.68 11.97
C ILE A 214 2.35 -6.34 12.52
N LEU A 215 1.47 -7.35 12.63
CA LEU A 215 0.12 -7.15 13.14
C LEU A 215 0.14 -6.79 14.62
N LEU A 216 0.85 -7.58 15.45
CA LEU A 216 0.93 -7.36 16.89
C LEU A 216 1.62 -6.04 17.22
N GLY A 217 2.74 -5.72 16.54
CA GLY A 217 3.44 -4.46 16.71
C GLY A 217 2.58 -3.24 16.34
N GLY A 218 1.84 -3.35 15.24
CA GLY A 218 0.92 -2.29 14.80
C GLY A 218 -0.27 -2.08 15.73
N VAL A 219 -0.94 -3.17 16.14
CA VAL A 219 -2.09 -3.10 17.06
C VAL A 219 -1.65 -2.62 18.45
N ALA A 220 -0.62 -3.23 19.02
CA ALA A 220 -0.14 -2.86 20.36
C ALA A 220 0.42 -1.43 20.39
N GLY A 221 1.27 -1.06 19.40
CA GLY A 221 1.84 0.28 19.30
C GLY A 221 0.77 1.35 19.05
N GLY A 222 -0.18 1.10 18.17
CA GLY A 222 -1.28 2.01 17.87
C GLY A 222 -2.22 2.21 19.06
N THR A 223 -2.60 1.12 19.74
CA THR A 223 -3.47 1.17 20.93
C THR A 223 -2.79 1.89 22.09
N ALA A 224 -1.52 1.57 22.36
CA ALA A 224 -0.76 2.25 23.42
C ALA A 224 -0.60 3.75 23.13
N ALA A 225 -0.29 4.13 21.90
CA ALA A 225 -0.18 5.55 21.52
C ALA A 225 -1.51 6.29 21.63
N TYR A 226 -2.64 5.65 21.31
CA TYR A 226 -3.98 6.21 21.47
C TYR A 226 -4.29 6.47 22.95
N LEU A 227 -4.08 5.48 23.83
CA LEU A 227 -4.35 5.59 25.26
C LEU A 227 -3.47 6.67 25.93
N ILE A 228 -2.18 6.72 25.60
CA ILE A 228 -1.26 7.75 26.10
C ILE A 228 -1.68 9.14 25.60
N GLY A 229 -2.14 9.22 24.37
CA GLY A 229 -2.58 10.49 23.78
C GLY A 229 -3.88 11.03 24.40
N GLU A 230 -4.82 10.18 24.81
CA GLU A 230 -6.03 10.61 25.54
C GLU A 230 -5.70 11.15 26.95
N ILE A 231 -4.75 10.52 27.64
CA ILE A 231 -4.34 10.95 28.99
C ILE A 231 -3.73 12.35 28.96
N ASN A 232 -3.05 12.74 27.89
CA ASN A 232 -2.41 14.05 27.77
C ASN A 232 -3.33 15.18 27.28
N VAL A 233 -4.57 14.89 26.91
CA VAL A 233 -5.57 15.86 26.43
C VAL A 233 -6.65 16.14 27.49
N SER A 234 -6.74 15.31 28.53
CA SER A 234 -7.60 15.50 29.69
C SER A 234 -6.87 16.28 30.80
#